data_12e4d7015f1062a8caa35a535f98c5bc
#
_entry.id   12e4d7015f1062a8caa35a535f98c5bc
#
_cell.length_a   1.000
_cell.length_b   1.000
_cell.length_c   1.000
_cell.angle_alpha   90.00
_cell.angle_beta   90.00
_cell.angle_gamma   90.00
#
_symmetry.space_group_name_H-M   'P 1'
#
loop_
_entity.id
_entity.type
_entity.pdbx_description
1 polymer ?
#
loop_
_entity_poly.entity_id
_entity_poly.type
_entity_poly.pdbx_seq_one_letter_code
_entity_poly.pdbx_strand_id
1 'polypeptide(L)'
;MDVARLYYEKDRTQNEIAGIYGISRPMVSKLLKEAKEEGIVKITIAAPGEAEGPGQGDPWLDRLQDCFGIQGGAVVENGPNDLATNNAVANTALKLLAGLKQDRLGIGWGHIIGDLTARIERNQGPVRIGGHICPLIGNGGVGLKNYHSNELVRVIAEHSEAEPEFIYTPACALSEQELKLTMALENYHKIYQAWERLDVALVNIGNFPSVPDFASEARYGSLLVKQKAVGRILNYFVTEEGWVIRSDTDYAIQIPLELLRRVRYVVGICSANTKPKALAGVLRTGYVNYVVAPKNVVSAAAELNNELHM
;
A
#
# COMPACT_ATOMS: atom_id res chain seq x y z
N MET A 1 -30.48 -6.00 18.83
CA MET A 1 -29.87 -4.70 18.51
C MET A 1 -29.85 -3.75 19.70
N ASP A 2 -30.96 -3.55 20.41
CA ASP A 2 -31.04 -2.54 21.49
C ASP A 2 -30.23 -2.87 22.74
N VAL A 3 -30.10 -4.15 23.12
CA VAL A 3 -29.22 -4.58 24.21
C VAL A 3 -27.75 -4.22 23.97
N ALA A 4 -27.28 -4.41 22.74
CA ALA A 4 -25.91 -4.06 22.34
C ALA A 4 -25.68 -2.54 22.39
N ARG A 5 -26.63 -1.74 21.91
CA ARG A 5 -26.57 -0.27 22.02
C ARG A 5 -26.52 0.24 23.44
N LEU A 6 -27.36 -0.30 24.32
CA LEU A 6 -27.37 0.09 25.73
C LEU A 6 -26.03 -0.23 26.41
N TYR A 7 -25.42 -1.36 26.07
CA TYR A 7 -24.14 -1.77 26.65
C TYR A 7 -22.94 -0.99 26.08
N TYR A 8 -22.82 -0.90 24.73
CA TYR A 8 -21.62 -0.36 24.09
C TYR A 8 -21.67 1.15 23.77
N GLU A 9 -22.89 1.73 23.60
CA GLU A 9 -23.04 3.17 23.30
C GLU A 9 -23.50 4.00 24.49
N LYS A 10 -24.18 3.38 25.47
CA LYS A 10 -24.78 4.06 26.65
C LYS A 10 -24.15 3.64 27.98
N ASP A 11 -23.07 2.85 27.93
CA ASP A 11 -22.30 2.39 29.09
C ASP A 11 -23.18 1.76 30.20
N ARG A 12 -24.31 1.14 29.86
CA ARG A 12 -25.15 0.47 30.82
C ARG A 12 -24.54 -0.88 31.19
N THR A 13 -24.57 -1.19 32.48
CA THR A 13 -24.14 -2.51 32.96
C THR A 13 -25.13 -3.63 32.55
N GLN A 14 -24.63 -4.85 32.46
CA GLN A 14 -25.51 -6.02 32.17
C GLN A 14 -26.65 -6.18 33.16
N ASN A 15 -26.48 -5.77 34.44
CA ASN A 15 -27.53 -5.82 35.46
C ASN A 15 -28.61 -4.76 35.20
N GLU A 16 -28.24 -3.53 34.85
CA GLU A 16 -29.21 -2.49 34.48
C GLU A 16 -30.01 -2.88 33.24
N ILE A 17 -29.35 -3.44 32.22
CA ILE A 17 -30.00 -3.90 30.99
C ILE A 17 -30.96 -5.06 31.30
N ALA A 18 -30.54 -5.98 32.14
CA ALA A 18 -31.40 -7.08 32.64
C ALA A 18 -32.66 -6.53 33.29
N GLY A 19 -32.53 -5.50 34.12
CA GLY A 19 -33.66 -4.81 34.77
C GLY A 19 -34.57 -4.08 33.77
N ILE A 20 -34.01 -3.40 32.76
CA ILE A 20 -34.80 -2.68 31.75
C ILE A 20 -35.67 -3.62 30.92
N TYR A 21 -35.15 -4.81 30.56
CA TYR A 21 -35.86 -5.77 29.70
C TYR A 21 -36.52 -6.88 30.45
N GLY A 22 -36.46 -6.95 31.80
CA GLY A 22 -37.03 -8.02 32.59
C GLY A 22 -36.44 -9.40 32.31
N ILE A 23 -35.17 -9.47 31.91
CA ILE A 23 -34.46 -10.72 31.59
C ILE A 23 -33.30 -10.95 32.57
N SER A 24 -32.78 -12.18 32.61
CA SER A 24 -31.64 -12.47 33.48
C SER A 24 -30.32 -11.91 32.92
N ARG A 25 -29.38 -11.56 33.82
CA ARG A 25 -28.03 -11.15 33.43
C ARG A 25 -27.31 -12.14 32.49
N PRO A 26 -27.39 -13.49 32.72
CA PRO A 26 -26.85 -14.46 31.77
C PRO A 26 -27.46 -14.35 30.38
N MET A 27 -28.75 -14.03 30.27
CA MET A 27 -29.41 -13.80 28.97
C MET A 27 -28.88 -12.55 28.27
N VAL A 28 -28.62 -11.46 28.99
CA VAL A 28 -27.97 -10.27 28.43
C VAL A 28 -26.57 -10.61 27.91
N SER A 29 -25.78 -11.37 28.69
CA SER A 29 -24.44 -11.83 28.26
C SER A 29 -24.50 -12.68 26.99
N LYS A 30 -25.47 -13.57 26.86
CA LYS A 30 -25.71 -14.39 25.68
C LYS A 30 -26.05 -13.53 24.46
N LEU A 31 -26.97 -12.58 24.60
CA LEU A 31 -27.36 -11.66 23.51
C LEU A 31 -26.18 -10.78 23.03
N LEU A 32 -25.31 -10.32 23.95
CA LEU A 32 -24.12 -9.59 23.61
C LEU A 32 -23.08 -10.44 22.85
N LYS A 33 -23.00 -11.74 23.21
CA LYS A 33 -22.13 -12.68 22.49
C LYS A 33 -22.67 -12.96 21.08
N GLU A 34 -23.96 -13.23 20.95
CA GLU A 34 -24.63 -13.42 19.65
C GLU A 34 -24.48 -12.18 18.78
N ALA A 35 -24.64 -10.97 19.33
CA ALA A 35 -24.43 -9.73 18.59
C ALA A 35 -22.98 -9.56 18.03
N LYS A 36 -21.98 -10.12 18.71
CA LYS A 36 -20.60 -10.19 18.17
C LYS A 36 -20.46 -11.26 17.10
N GLU A 37 -21.03 -12.44 17.31
CA GLU A 37 -20.98 -13.56 16.36
C GLU A 37 -21.70 -13.24 15.05
N GLU A 38 -22.82 -12.51 15.12
CA GLU A 38 -23.58 -12.02 13.96
C GLU A 38 -23.01 -10.73 13.33
N GLY A 39 -21.90 -10.20 13.87
CA GLY A 39 -21.25 -9.00 13.32
C GLY A 39 -22.00 -7.69 13.57
N ILE A 40 -23.08 -7.69 14.37
CA ILE A 40 -23.83 -6.49 14.79
C ILE A 40 -22.93 -5.58 15.65
N VAL A 41 -22.04 -6.20 16.45
CA VAL A 41 -21.04 -5.50 17.26
C VAL A 41 -19.65 -5.89 16.77
N LYS A 42 -18.90 -4.91 16.26
CA LYS A 42 -17.47 -5.05 15.96
C LYS A 42 -16.69 -4.34 17.06
N ILE A 43 -15.87 -5.06 17.83
CA ILE A 43 -14.94 -4.47 18.79
C ILE A 43 -13.57 -4.43 18.12
N THR A 44 -13.08 -3.23 17.89
CA THR A 44 -11.71 -2.99 17.46
C THR A 44 -10.93 -2.50 18.67
N ILE A 45 -9.89 -3.23 19.06
CA ILE A 45 -8.96 -2.76 20.10
C ILE A 45 -7.90 -1.93 19.37
N ALA A 46 -7.99 -0.61 19.52
CA ALA A 46 -6.96 0.29 19.03
C ALA A 46 -5.72 0.17 19.94
N ALA A 47 -4.52 0.13 19.34
CA ALA A 47 -3.30 0.27 20.10
C ALA A 47 -3.20 1.70 20.66
N PRO A 48 -2.50 1.92 21.80
CA PRO A 48 -2.26 3.27 22.32
C PRO A 48 -1.61 4.15 21.24
N GLY A 49 -2.27 5.27 20.86
CA GLY A 49 -1.84 6.18 19.78
C GLY A 49 -2.75 6.20 18.52
N GLU A 50 -3.76 5.35 18.41
CA GLU A 50 -4.66 5.31 17.24
C GLU A 50 -5.80 6.36 17.25
N ALA A 51 -5.86 7.27 18.24
CA ALA A 51 -6.95 8.24 18.39
C ALA A 51 -6.77 9.53 17.55
N GLU A 52 -5.58 9.78 17.01
CA GLU A 52 -5.30 10.92 16.12
C GLU A 52 -5.10 10.41 14.68
N GLY A 53 -5.49 11.23 13.69
CA GLY A 53 -5.35 10.86 12.28
C GLY A 53 -3.93 10.38 11.94
N PRO A 54 -3.73 9.45 11.00
CA PRO A 54 -2.45 8.82 10.78
C PRO A 54 -1.36 9.86 10.49
N GLY A 55 -0.39 9.98 11.39
CA GLY A 55 0.87 10.70 11.18
C GLY A 55 1.01 12.12 11.77
N GLN A 56 0.02 12.69 12.47
CA GLN A 56 0.23 13.98 13.14
C GLN A 56 0.96 13.78 14.49
N GLY A 57 2.17 14.37 14.60
CA GLY A 57 2.94 14.35 15.83
C GLY A 57 3.81 13.09 16.06
N ASP A 58 4.00 12.25 15.03
CA ASP A 58 4.93 11.13 15.12
C ASP A 58 6.38 11.61 14.85
N PRO A 59 7.28 11.53 15.84
CA PRO A 59 8.65 12.04 15.70
C PRO A 59 9.45 11.36 14.58
N TRP A 60 9.12 10.12 14.22
CA TRP A 60 9.78 9.41 13.13
C TRP A 60 9.27 9.85 11.76
N LEU A 61 7.99 10.20 11.66
CA LEU A 61 7.46 10.79 10.44
C LEU A 61 8.04 12.17 10.19
N ASP A 62 8.07 13.02 11.24
CA ASP A 62 8.70 14.34 11.18
C ASP A 62 10.16 14.22 10.74
N ARG A 63 10.89 13.25 11.27
CA ARG A 63 12.28 13.00 10.88
C ARG A 63 12.42 12.54 9.41
N LEU A 64 11.50 11.72 8.90
CA LEU A 64 11.49 11.36 7.48
C LEU A 64 11.21 12.59 6.59
N GLN A 65 10.32 13.48 7.03
CA GLN A 65 10.03 14.73 6.34
C GLN A 65 11.28 15.61 6.26
N ASP A 66 11.98 15.77 7.37
CA ASP A 66 13.23 16.55 7.44
C ASP A 66 14.34 15.92 6.58
N CYS A 67 14.50 14.60 6.63
CA CYS A 67 15.57 13.90 5.93
C CYS A 67 15.35 13.76 4.42
N PHE A 68 14.11 13.56 3.97
CA PHE A 68 13.80 13.16 2.59
C PHE A 68 12.78 14.06 1.89
N GLY A 69 12.23 15.06 2.57
CA GLY A 69 11.26 16.00 2.00
C GLY A 69 9.91 15.38 1.66
N ILE A 70 9.52 14.26 2.28
CA ILE A 70 8.19 13.69 2.10
C ILE A 70 7.12 14.61 2.69
N GLN A 71 5.89 14.51 2.19
CA GLN A 71 4.78 15.39 2.59
C GLN A 71 3.94 14.79 3.73
N GLY A 72 4.01 13.47 3.93
CA GLY A 72 3.24 12.81 4.97
C GLY A 72 3.33 11.28 4.92
N GLY A 73 2.46 10.64 5.67
CA GLY A 73 2.42 9.19 5.77
C GLY A 73 2.04 8.71 7.15
N ALA A 74 2.52 7.52 7.52
CA ALA A 74 2.38 6.97 8.85
C ALA A 74 3.50 5.99 9.17
N VAL A 75 3.99 6.04 10.40
CA VAL A 75 4.92 5.08 10.95
C VAL A 75 4.14 4.07 11.80
N VAL A 76 4.41 2.80 11.58
CA VAL A 76 3.67 1.69 12.21
C VAL A 76 4.56 0.98 13.21
N GLU A 77 4.11 0.83 14.44
CA GLU A 77 4.84 0.04 15.44
C GLU A 77 5.02 -1.41 14.99
N ASN A 78 6.18 -1.97 15.28
CA ASN A 78 6.47 -3.35 14.90
C ASN A 78 5.63 -4.33 15.74
N GLY A 79 4.96 -5.23 15.08
CA GLY A 79 4.25 -6.34 15.72
C GLY A 79 5.21 -7.44 16.19
N PRO A 80 4.68 -8.49 16.85
CA PRO A 80 5.48 -9.59 17.37
C PRO A 80 6.15 -10.46 16.27
N ASN A 81 5.72 -10.31 15.03
CA ASN A 81 6.28 -10.97 13.85
C ASN A 81 5.95 -10.20 12.57
N ASP A 82 6.56 -10.59 11.45
CA ASP A 82 6.39 -9.94 10.15
C ASP A 82 4.93 -9.90 9.68
N LEU A 83 4.17 -10.98 9.90
CA LEU A 83 2.76 -11.05 9.52
C LEU A 83 1.93 -10.01 10.28
N ALA A 84 2.15 -9.87 11.59
CA ALA A 84 1.45 -8.89 12.42
C ALA A 84 1.82 -7.46 12.00
N THR A 85 3.11 -7.21 11.73
CA THR A 85 3.61 -5.93 11.24
C THR A 85 3.00 -5.59 9.87
N ASN A 86 3.02 -6.52 8.92
CA ASN A 86 2.43 -6.31 7.59
C ASN A 86 0.91 -6.06 7.65
N ASN A 87 0.20 -6.76 8.53
CA ASN A 87 -1.22 -6.52 8.77
C ASN A 87 -1.48 -5.10 9.31
N ALA A 88 -0.66 -4.62 10.23
CA ALA A 88 -0.75 -3.26 10.78
C ALA A 88 -0.45 -2.21 9.69
N VAL A 89 0.61 -2.42 8.89
CA VAL A 89 0.95 -1.57 7.74
C VAL A 89 -0.19 -1.50 6.73
N ALA A 90 -0.75 -2.65 6.32
CA ALA A 90 -1.86 -2.70 5.38
C ALA A 90 -3.10 -1.94 5.89
N ASN A 91 -3.44 -2.09 7.20
CA ASN A 91 -4.54 -1.34 7.81
C ASN A 91 -4.30 0.16 7.81
N THR A 92 -3.10 0.56 8.19
CA THR A 92 -2.73 1.98 8.25
C THR A 92 -2.73 2.59 6.85
N ALA A 93 -2.24 1.86 5.84
CA ALA A 93 -2.30 2.29 4.45
C ALA A 93 -3.75 2.47 3.97
N LEU A 94 -4.67 1.55 4.31
CA LEU A 94 -6.09 1.70 3.98
C LEU A 94 -6.73 2.92 4.65
N LYS A 95 -6.42 3.17 5.93
CA LYS A 95 -6.90 4.36 6.65
C LYS A 95 -6.37 5.65 6.00
N LEU A 96 -5.08 5.67 5.64
CA LEU A 96 -4.46 6.80 4.94
C LEU A 96 -5.15 7.05 3.60
N LEU A 97 -5.30 6.03 2.75
CA LEU A 97 -5.96 6.14 1.45
C LEU A 97 -7.39 6.65 1.56
N ALA A 98 -8.16 6.15 2.53
CA ALA A 98 -9.53 6.60 2.78
C ALA A 98 -9.63 8.07 3.25
N GLY A 99 -8.58 8.59 3.86
CA GLY A 99 -8.46 9.98 4.30
C GLY A 99 -7.99 10.96 3.22
N LEU A 100 -7.39 10.46 2.13
CA LEU A 100 -6.93 11.30 1.03
C LEU A 100 -8.12 11.73 0.15
N LYS A 101 -8.08 12.98 -0.29
CA LYS A 101 -9.01 13.48 -1.30
C LYS A 101 -8.61 12.91 -2.65
N GLN A 102 -9.32 11.89 -3.12
CA GLN A 102 -9.00 11.18 -4.33
C GLN A 102 -10.26 10.70 -5.05
N ASP A 103 -10.20 10.66 -6.37
CA ASP A 103 -11.17 10.02 -7.25
C ASP A 103 -10.50 8.93 -8.12
N ARG A 104 -9.20 9.08 -8.40
CA ARG A 104 -8.45 8.21 -9.30
C ARG A 104 -7.22 7.62 -8.63
N LEU A 105 -7.24 6.31 -8.44
CA LEU A 105 -6.20 5.54 -7.76
C LEU A 105 -5.48 4.62 -8.73
N GLY A 106 -4.16 4.76 -8.83
CA GLY A 106 -3.28 3.81 -9.50
C GLY A 106 -2.71 2.79 -8.51
N ILE A 107 -2.75 1.51 -8.86
CA ILE A 107 -2.26 0.41 -7.99
C ILE A 107 -1.04 -0.24 -8.62
N GLY A 108 0.06 -0.25 -7.89
CA GLY A 108 1.22 -1.08 -8.19
C GLY A 108 1.00 -2.54 -7.77
N TRP A 109 2.06 -3.29 -7.69
CA TRP A 109 2.06 -4.68 -7.29
C TRP A 109 3.07 -4.96 -6.17
N GLY A 110 3.05 -6.18 -5.63
CA GLY A 110 3.99 -6.66 -4.61
C GLY A 110 3.31 -7.30 -3.41
N HIS A 111 4.11 -7.93 -2.56
CA HIS A 111 3.59 -8.70 -1.42
C HIS A 111 2.70 -7.86 -0.50
N ILE A 112 3.15 -6.67 -0.09
CA ILE A 112 2.39 -5.85 0.84
C ILE A 112 1.10 -5.28 0.23
N ILE A 113 1.08 -5.03 -1.10
CA ILE A 113 -0.15 -4.64 -1.80
C ILE A 113 -1.09 -5.85 -1.90
N GLY A 114 -0.57 -7.05 -2.15
CA GLY A 114 -1.34 -8.28 -2.09
C GLY A 114 -1.93 -8.57 -0.70
N ASP A 115 -1.18 -8.31 0.37
CA ASP A 115 -1.68 -8.43 1.76
C ASP A 115 -2.82 -7.42 2.02
N LEU A 116 -2.67 -6.18 1.50
CA LEU A 116 -3.69 -5.13 1.58
C LEU A 116 -4.97 -5.56 0.85
N THR A 117 -4.87 -6.06 -0.38
CA THR A 117 -6.04 -6.53 -1.15
C THR A 117 -6.71 -7.73 -0.50
N ALA A 118 -5.93 -8.73 -0.04
CA ALA A 118 -6.47 -9.88 0.69
C ALA A 118 -7.19 -9.49 1.98
N ARG A 119 -6.81 -8.36 2.58
CA ARG A 119 -7.49 -7.82 3.75
C ARG A 119 -8.80 -7.13 3.39
N ILE A 120 -8.83 -6.36 2.30
CA ILE A 120 -10.07 -5.78 1.78
C ILE A 120 -11.07 -6.89 1.49
N GLU A 121 -10.65 -7.95 0.79
CA GLU A 121 -11.49 -9.10 0.44
C GLU A 121 -12.08 -9.82 1.68
N ARG A 122 -11.32 -9.91 2.78
CA ARG A 122 -11.79 -10.54 4.03
C ARG A 122 -12.70 -9.63 4.87
N ASN A 123 -12.52 -8.32 4.79
CA ASN A 123 -13.33 -7.35 5.51
C ASN A 123 -14.58 -7.03 4.68
N GLN A 124 -15.72 -7.63 5.03
CA GLN A 124 -17.00 -7.49 4.33
C GLN A 124 -17.64 -6.07 4.38
N GLY A 125 -16.86 -5.01 4.59
CA GLY A 125 -17.36 -3.64 4.61
C GLY A 125 -16.79 -2.82 3.45
N PRO A 126 -17.55 -1.84 2.91
CA PRO A 126 -17.06 -0.99 1.83
C PRO A 126 -15.84 -0.19 2.30
N VAL A 127 -14.79 -0.22 1.49
CA VAL A 127 -13.62 0.62 1.68
C VAL A 127 -13.78 1.85 0.78
N ARG A 128 -13.77 3.04 1.35
CA ARG A 128 -13.87 4.27 0.55
C ARG A 128 -12.52 4.60 -0.07
N ILE A 129 -12.29 4.07 -1.26
CA ILE A 129 -11.03 4.30 -2.01
C ILE A 129 -11.40 4.59 -3.46
N GLY A 130 -11.27 5.87 -3.87
CA GLY A 130 -11.41 6.30 -5.26
C GLY A 130 -12.75 6.05 -5.95
N GLY A 131 -12.99 6.71 -7.06
CA GLY A 131 -14.08 6.43 -8.00
C GLY A 131 -13.61 5.57 -9.17
N HIS A 132 -12.32 5.70 -9.57
CA HIS A 132 -11.69 4.93 -10.63
C HIS A 132 -10.40 4.30 -10.15
N ILE A 133 -10.15 3.05 -10.53
CA ILE A 133 -8.93 2.32 -10.16
C ILE A 133 -8.29 1.71 -11.39
N CYS A 134 -6.98 1.94 -11.57
CA CYS A 134 -6.22 1.35 -12.66
C CYS A 134 -4.89 0.75 -12.18
N PRO A 135 -4.30 -0.19 -12.93
CA PRO A 135 -2.97 -0.70 -12.63
C PRO A 135 -1.89 0.30 -13.05
N LEU A 136 -0.80 0.38 -12.29
CA LEU A 136 0.38 1.20 -12.62
C LEU A 136 1.40 0.46 -13.47
N ILE A 137 1.23 -0.85 -13.66
CA ILE A 137 2.16 -1.73 -14.36
C ILE A 137 1.40 -2.90 -14.95
N GLY A 138 1.87 -3.46 -16.06
CA GLY A 138 1.32 -4.65 -16.70
C GLY A 138 1.34 -5.89 -15.77
N ASN A 139 0.78 -6.99 -16.23
CA ASN A 139 0.67 -8.21 -15.43
C ASN A 139 2.00 -8.97 -15.37
N GLY A 140 2.40 -9.42 -14.19
CA GLY A 140 3.55 -10.28 -14.02
C GLY A 140 3.33 -11.68 -14.60
N GLY A 141 4.37 -12.25 -15.21
CA GLY A 141 4.34 -13.59 -15.82
C GLY A 141 4.40 -14.76 -14.83
N VAL A 142 4.17 -14.55 -13.54
CA VAL A 142 4.29 -15.56 -12.48
C VAL A 142 2.94 -15.89 -11.86
N GLY A 143 2.77 -17.13 -11.41
CA GLY A 143 1.53 -17.62 -10.81
C GLY A 143 1.18 -17.06 -9.41
N LEU A 144 1.77 -15.95 -9.01
CA LEU A 144 1.53 -15.29 -7.72
C LEU A 144 0.57 -14.12 -7.90
N LYS A 145 -0.62 -14.20 -7.32
CA LYS A 145 -1.68 -13.17 -7.44
C LYS A 145 -1.24 -11.75 -7.10
N ASN A 146 -0.27 -11.58 -6.20
CA ASN A 146 0.29 -10.29 -5.79
C ASN A 146 1.00 -9.53 -6.92
N TYR A 147 1.21 -10.17 -8.07
CA TYR A 147 1.85 -9.62 -9.26
C TYR A 147 0.93 -9.64 -10.49
N HIS A 148 -0.34 -9.97 -10.30
CA HIS A 148 -1.39 -9.83 -11.30
C HIS A 148 -2.12 -8.50 -11.09
N SER A 149 -1.62 -7.44 -11.74
CA SER A 149 -2.08 -6.07 -11.54
C SER A 149 -3.60 -5.91 -11.70
N ASN A 150 -4.18 -6.54 -12.70
CA ASN A 150 -5.62 -6.50 -12.92
C ASN A 150 -6.42 -7.18 -11.81
N GLU A 151 -5.90 -8.26 -11.22
CA GLU A 151 -6.56 -8.94 -10.09
C GLU A 151 -6.57 -8.06 -8.85
N LEU A 152 -5.46 -7.37 -8.56
CA LEU A 152 -5.40 -6.44 -7.45
C LEU A 152 -6.40 -5.28 -7.63
N VAL A 153 -6.47 -4.72 -8.84
CA VAL A 153 -7.44 -3.68 -9.20
C VAL A 153 -8.87 -4.17 -9.04
N ARG A 154 -9.19 -5.37 -9.58
CA ARG A 154 -10.53 -5.96 -9.50
C ARG A 154 -11.00 -6.11 -8.05
N VAL A 155 -10.17 -6.72 -7.19
CA VAL A 155 -10.51 -6.94 -5.78
C VAL A 155 -10.79 -5.62 -5.06
N ILE A 156 -9.96 -4.59 -5.27
CA ILE A 156 -10.18 -3.31 -4.60
C ILE A 156 -11.44 -2.63 -5.15
N ALA A 157 -11.63 -2.64 -6.47
CA ALA A 157 -12.79 -2.01 -7.11
C ALA A 157 -14.12 -2.59 -6.62
N GLU A 158 -14.23 -3.92 -6.57
CA GLU A 158 -15.42 -4.64 -6.10
C GLU A 158 -15.82 -4.26 -4.66
N HIS A 159 -14.84 -3.95 -3.80
CA HIS A 159 -15.07 -3.62 -2.40
C HIS A 159 -15.13 -2.11 -2.11
N SER A 160 -14.80 -1.28 -3.09
CA SER A 160 -14.83 0.18 -2.97
C SER A 160 -15.90 0.85 -3.83
N GLU A 161 -16.70 0.08 -4.57
CA GLU A 161 -17.68 0.56 -5.55
C GLU A 161 -17.05 1.45 -6.65
N ALA A 162 -15.75 1.25 -6.91
CA ALA A 162 -15.02 2.01 -7.91
C ALA A 162 -15.06 1.34 -9.30
N GLU A 163 -14.92 2.13 -10.34
CA GLU A 163 -14.83 1.64 -11.72
C GLU A 163 -13.41 1.15 -12.01
N PRO A 164 -13.20 -0.15 -12.31
CA PRO A 164 -11.88 -0.67 -12.64
C PRO A 164 -11.52 -0.42 -14.10
N GLU A 165 -10.30 0.00 -14.34
CA GLU A 165 -9.66 -0.01 -15.65
C GLU A 165 -8.59 -1.10 -15.68
N PHE A 166 -8.44 -1.85 -16.78
CA PHE A 166 -7.54 -2.99 -16.87
C PHE A 166 -6.51 -2.80 -17.98
N ILE A 167 -5.27 -3.26 -17.72
CA ILE A 167 -4.19 -3.31 -18.70
C ILE A 167 -4.02 -4.76 -19.20
N TYR A 168 -4.13 -4.96 -20.51
CA TYR A 168 -4.05 -6.31 -21.12
C TYR A 168 -2.66 -6.61 -21.69
N THR A 169 -1.62 -6.22 -20.96
CA THR A 169 -0.24 -6.39 -21.37
C THR A 169 0.57 -7.08 -20.28
N PRO A 170 1.68 -7.77 -20.61
CA PRO A 170 2.66 -8.16 -19.62
C PRO A 170 3.31 -6.93 -18.98
N ALA A 171 3.96 -7.11 -17.83
CA ALA A 171 4.72 -6.04 -17.17
C ALA A 171 5.98 -5.65 -17.93
N CYS A 172 6.44 -6.50 -18.84
CA CYS A 172 7.63 -6.30 -19.64
C CYS A 172 7.45 -6.93 -21.02
N ALA A 173 7.72 -6.17 -22.07
CA ALA A 173 7.87 -6.69 -23.41
C ALA A 173 9.23 -7.41 -23.55
N LEU A 174 9.33 -8.34 -24.48
CA LEU A 174 10.53 -9.13 -24.75
C LEU A 174 11.52 -8.38 -25.66
N SER A 175 11.05 -7.37 -26.38
CA SER A 175 11.86 -6.59 -27.33
C SER A 175 11.32 -5.16 -27.47
N GLU A 176 12.14 -4.26 -28.00
CA GLU A 176 11.73 -2.91 -28.35
C GLU A 176 10.56 -2.87 -29.36
N GLN A 177 10.57 -3.82 -30.32
CA GLN A 177 9.49 -3.94 -31.30
C GLN A 177 8.16 -4.31 -30.63
N GLU A 178 8.17 -5.28 -29.73
CA GLU A 178 6.99 -5.67 -28.95
C GLU A 178 6.49 -4.54 -28.07
N LEU A 179 7.41 -3.80 -27.42
CA LEU A 179 7.06 -2.61 -26.64
C LEU A 179 6.34 -1.57 -27.49
N LYS A 180 6.89 -1.24 -28.68
CA LYS A 180 6.28 -0.29 -29.63
C LYS A 180 4.88 -0.73 -30.07
N LEU A 181 4.72 -2.02 -30.39
CA LEU A 181 3.41 -2.60 -30.77
C LEU A 181 2.43 -2.52 -29.61
N THR A 182 2.87 -2.83 -28.39
CA THR A 182 2.03 -2.76 -27.18
C THR A 182 1.58 -1.33 -26.91
N MET A 183 2.49 -0.36 -27.02
CA MET A 183 2.15 1.07 -26.83
C MET A 183 1.18 1.61 -27.89
N ALA A 184 1.10 0.99 -29.06
CA ALA A 184 0.15 1.35 -30.11
C ALA A 184 -1.27 0.79 -29.90
N LEU A 185 -1.49 -0.10 -28.93
CA LEU A 185 -2.80 -0.67 -28.64
C LEU A 185 -3.75 0.36 -28.03
N GLU A 186 -5.01 0.32 -28.41
CA GLU A 186 -6.05 1.19 -27.84
C GLU A 186 -6.15 1.05 -26.31
N ASN A 187 -6.04 -0.19 -25.81
CA ASN A 187 -6.06 -0.43 -24.36
C ASN A 187 -4.91 0.27 -23.64
N TYR A 188 -3.69 0.27 -24.22
CA TYR A 188 -2.57 0.99 -23.64
C TYR A 188 -2.83 2.50 -23.61
N HIS A 189 -3.37 3.07 -24.68
CA HIS A 189 -3.71 4.50 -24.72
C HIS A 189 -4.76 4.88 -23.67
N LYS A 190 -5.78 4.04 -23.44
CA LYS A 190 -6.77 4.25 -22.37
C LYS A 190 -6.11 4.27 -20.99
N ILE A 191 -5.26 3.30 -20.71
CA ILE A 191 -4.53 3.24 -19.44
C ILE A 191 -3.56 4.41 -19.29
N TYR A 192 -2.88 4.82 -20.36
CA TYR A 192 -2.00 5.98 -20.33
C TYR A 192 -2.77 7.26 -19.97
N GLN A 193 -3.95 7.47 -20.55
CA GLN A 193 -4.85 8.58 -20.20
C GLN A 193 -5.36 8.50 -18.75
N ALA A 194 -5.57 7.29 -18.21
CA ALA A 194 -5.89 7.11 -16.80
C ALA A 194 -4.72 7.55 -15.91
N TRP A 195 -3.48 7.18 -16.26
CA TRP A 195 -2.28 7.61 -15.53
C TRP A 195 -2.07 9.12 -15.51
N GLU A 196 -2.44 9.83 -16.59
CA GLU A 196 -2.37 11.31 -16.66
C GLU A 196 -3.29 12.02 -15.66
N ARG A 197 -4.30 11.32 -15.16
CA ARG A 197 -5.36 11.88 -14.30
C ARG A 197 -5.32 11.35 -12.86
N LEU A 198 -4.28 10.62 -12.48
CA LEU A 198 -4.18 10.03 -11.14
C LEU A 198 -4.08 11.09 -10.05
N ASP A 199 -4.86 10.91 -8.99
CA ASP A 199 -4.73 11.64 -7.73
C ASP A 199 -3.74 10.93 -6.79
N VAL A 200 -3.81 9.59 -6.78
CA VAL A 200 -3.00 8.73 -5.91
C VAL A 200 -2.35 7.61 -6.72
N ALA A 201 -1.09 7.35 -6.45
CA ALA A 201 -0.36 6.16 -6.89
C ALA A 201 0.11 5.37 -5.67
N LEU A 202 -0.37 4.14 -5.52
CA LEU A 202 0.03 3.23 -4.45
C LEU A 202 1.12 2.29 -4.95
N VAL A 203 2.31 2.37 -4.39
CA VAL A 203 3.47 1.58 -4.81
C VAL A 203 4.10 0.82 -3.65
N ASN A 204 4.54 -0.40 -3.89
CA ASN A 204 5.37 -1.14 -2.94
C ASN A 204 6.83 -0.67 -3.05
N ILE A 205 7.46 -0.37 -1.93
CA ILE A 205 8.91 -0.17 -1.86
C ILE A 205 9.56 -1.55 -1.68
N GLY A 206 10.12 -2.06 -2.77
CA GLY A 206 10.74 -3.39 -2.82
C GLY A 206 12.26 -3.33 -2.65
N ASN A 207 12.82 -4.42 -2.12
CA ASN A 207 14.26 -4.60 -2.02
C ASN A 207 14.89 -4.96 -3.37
N PHE A 208 16.18 -4.74 -3.49
CA PHE A 208 17.03 -5.41 -4.47
C PHE A 208 18.26 -6.04 -3.74
N PRO A 209 18.65 -7.27 -4.05
CA PRO A 209 17.87 -8.26 -4.81
C PRO A 209 16.60 -8.68 -4.04
N SER A 210 15.59 -9.17 -4.77
CA SER A 210 14.33 -9.66 -4.21
C SER A 210 13.99 -11.04 -4.74
N VAL A 211 13.13 -11.76 -4.01
CA VAL A 211 12.61 -13.05 -4.45
C VAL A 211 11.07 -12.96 -4.46
N PRO A 212 10.42 -13.27 -5.56
CA PRO A 212 10.98 -13.55 -6.89
C PRO A 212 11.53 -12.28 -7.55
N ASP A 213 12.58 -12.43 -8.34
CA ASP A 213 13.14 -11.35 -9.15
C ASP A 213 12.60 -11.46 -10.58
N PHE A 214 11.50 -10.76 -10.84
CA PHE A 214 10.72 -10.96 -12.05
C PHE A 214 11.37 -10.46 -13.34
N ALA A 215 12.34 -9.60 -13.24
CA ALA A 215 12.72 -8.89 -14.45
C ALA A 215 14.16 -8.38 -14.47
N SER A 216 14.89 -8.44 -13.38
CA SER A 216 16.20 -7.80 -13.33
C SER A 216 17.19 -8.49 -14.26
N GLU A 217 17.26 -9.82 -14.26
CA GLU A 217 18.19 -10.57 -15.11
C GLU A 217 17.84 -10.46 -16.60
N ALA A 218 16.55 -10.54 -16.94
CA ALA A 218 16.10 -10.45 -18.32
C ALA A 218 16.28 -9.06 -18.95
N ARG A 219 16.38 -8.02 -18.13
CA ARG A 219 16.33 -6.61 -18.58
C ARG A 219 17.61 -5.85 -18.32
N TYR A 220 18.18 -6.06 -17.16
CA TYR A 220 19.36 -5.31 -16.71
C TYR A 220 20.62 -6.17 -16.63
N GLY A 221 20.49 -7.51 -16.67
CA GLY A 221 21.60 -8.43 -16.50
C GLY A 221 22.40 -8.10 -15.24
N SER A 222 23.71 -7.92 -15.39
CA SER A 222 24.59 -7.55 -14.29
C SER A 222 24.57 -6.04 -13.93
N LEU A 223 23.80 -5.22 -14.65
CA LEU A 223 23.84 -3.75 -14.49
C LEU A 223 23.38 -3.32 -13.09
N LEU A 224 22.31 -3.92 -12.57
CA LEU A 224 21.79 -3.59 -11.23
C LEU A 224 22.82 -3.85 -10.13
N VAL A 225 23.56 -4.94 -10.24
CA VAL A 225 24.63 -5.27 -9.29
C VAL A 225 25.81 -4.29 -9.47
N LYS A 226 26.21 -3.98 -10.70
CA LYS A 226 27.30 -3.06 -10.99
C LYS A 226 27.01 -1.63 -10.52
N GLN A 227 25.76 -1.20 -10.65
CA GLN A 227 25.31 0.12 -10.20
C GLN A 227 24.80 0.12 -8.76
N LYS A 228 25.01 -0.97 -8.01
CA LYS A 228 24.67 -1.08 -6.59
C LYS A 228 23.20 -0.75 -6.28
N ALA A 229 22.28 -1.29 -7.08
CA ALA A 229 20.86 -1.17 -6.78
C ALA A 229 20.56 -1.63 -5.34
N VAL A 230 19.71 -0.92 -4.62
CA VAL A 230 19.30 -1.24 -3.25
C VAL A 230 17.81 -1.53 -3.14
N GLY A 231 17.01 -0.95 -4.02
CA GLY A 231 15.54 -1.06 -3.96
C GLY A 231 14.88 -0.70 -5.28
N ARG A 232 13.55 -0.72 -5.26
CA ARG A 232 12.72 -0.39 -6.41
C ARG A 232 11.32 0.07 -6.03
N ILE A 233 10.67 0.80 -6.91
CA ILE A 233 9.22 0.99 -7.01
C ILE A 233 8.78 0.51 -8.39
N LEU A 234 7.68 -0.25 -8.48
CA LEU A 234 7.30 -0.93 -9.72
C LEU A 234 8.50 -1.72 -10.28
N ASN A 235 8.92 -1.42 -11.50
CA ASN A 235 10.16 -1.93 -12.11
C ASN A 235 11.24 -0.85 -12.28
N TYR A 236 11.16 0.25 -11.55
CA TYR A 236 12.23 1.25 -11.48
C TYR A 236 13.19 0.91 -10.34
N PHE A 237 14.40 0.52 -10.66
CA PHE A 237 15.46 0.21 -9.70
C PHE A 237 16.24 1.46 -9.35
N VAL A 238 16.65 1.56 -8.09
CA VAL A 238 17.30 2.74 -7.54
C VAL A 238 18.56 2.39 -6.78
N THR A 239 19.55 3.31 -6.80
CA THR A 239 20.74 3.26 -5.95
C THR A 239 20.43 3.83 -4.56
N GLU A 240 21.36 3.69 -3.62
CA GLU A 240 21.24 4.26 -2.28
C GLU A 240 21.18 5.80 -2.31
N GLU A 241 21.84 6.43 -3.27
CA GLU A 241 21.85 7.89 -3.48
C GLU A 241 20.56 8.42 -4.13
N GLY A 242 19.66 7.54 -4.57
CA GLY A 242 18.38 7.90 -5.18
C GLY A 242 18.43 8.05 -6.70
N TRP A 243 19.46 7.55 -7.37
CA TRP A 243 19.50 7.53 -8.83
C TRP A 243 18.68 6.36 -9.38
N VAL A 244 17.79 6.65 -10.34
CA VAL A 244 17.09 5.60 -11.08
C VAL A 244 18.05 4.99 -12.10
N ILE A 245 18.26 3.68 -12.00
CA ILE A 245 19.08 2.91 -12.91
C ILE A 245 18.30 2.71 -14.21
N ARG A 246 18.87 3.10 -15.33
CA ARG A 246 18.29 2.97 -16.67
C ARG A 246 19.08 1.96 -17.50
N SER A 247 18.36 1.22 -18.34
CA SER A 247 18.95 0.29 -19.31
C SER A 247 18.30 0.50 -20.68
N ASP A 248 19.08 0.40 -21.73
CA ASP A 248 18.58 0.45 -23.12
C ASP A 248 17.67 -0.75 -23.44
N THR A 249 17.72 -1.79 -22.62
CA THR A 249 16.87 -2.97 -22.71
C THR A 249 15.71 -2.96 -21.70
N ASP A 250 15.39 -1.80 -21.13
CA ASP A 250 14.24 -1.67 -20.26
C ASP A 250 12.94 -1.54 -21.06
N TYR A 251 12.26 -2.66 -21.23
CA TYR A 251 10.99 -2.74 -21.95
C TYR A 251 9.80 -2.86 -21.01
N ALA A 252 9.87 -2.20 -19.84
CA ALA A 252 8.76 -2.21 -18.87
C ALA A 252 7.53 -1.49 -19.44
N ILE A 253 6.39 -2.11 -19.19
CA ILE A 253 5.07 -1.55 -19.48
C ILE A 253 4.46 -1.11 -18.15
N GLN A 254 4.73 0.13 -17.78
CA GLN A 254 4.37 0.73 -16.50
C GLN A 254 4.22 2.25 -16.63
N ILE A 255 3.59 2.88 -15.64
CA ILE A 255 3.45 4.34 -15.61
C ILE A 255 4.82 5.02 -15.78
N PRO A 256 4.98 5.95 -16.73
CA PRO A 256 6.21 6.73 -16.87
C PRO A 256 6.53 7.56 -15.63
N LEU A 257 7.82 7.70 -15.31
CA LEU A 257 8.26 8.50 -14.15
C LEU A 257 7.83 9.97 -14.23
N GLU A 258 7.70 10.50 -15.43
CA GLU A 258 7.24 11.88 -15.68
C GLU A 258 5.77 12.06 -15.26
N LEU A 259 4.93 11.04 -15.48
CA LEU A 259 3.55 11.03 -15.01
C LEU A 259 3.50 10.75 -13.51
N LEU A 260 4.27 9.78 -13.00
CA LEU A 260 4.33 9.48 -11.57
C LEU A 260 4.70 10.72 -10.73
N ARG A 261 5.61 11.55 -11.23
CA ARG A 261 6.00 12.81 -10.56
C ARG A 261 4.88 13.85 -10.47
N ARG A 262 3.88 13.77 -11.34
CA ARG A 262 2.72 14.69 -11.36
C ARG A 262 1.60 14.23 -10.44
N VAL A 263 1.62 12.97 -10.02
CA VAL A 263 0.61 12.42 -9.11
C VAL A 263 0.74 13.13 -7.76
N ARG A 264 -0.40 13.63 -7.28
CA ARG A 264 -0.44 14.41 -6.03
C ARG A 264 0.03 13.62 -4.81
N TYR A 265 -0.38 12.36 -4.71
CA TYR A 265 -0.06 11.47 -3.60
C TYR A 265 0.57 10.18 -4.13
N VAL A 266 1.88 10.08 -4.10
CA VAL A 266 2.58 8.83 -4.38
C VAL A 266 2.90 8.15 -3.05
N VAL A 267 2.08 7.17 -2.70
CA VAL A 267 2.14 6.47 -1.41
C VAL A 267 3.02 5.23 -1.56
N GLY A 268 4.20 5.26 -0.96
CA GLY A 268 5.10 4.12 -0.84
C GLY A 268 4.77 3.27 0.39
N ILE A 269 4.55 1.97 0.21
CA ILE A 269 4.31 1.06 1.33
C ILE A 269 5.52 0.14 1.52
N CYS A 270 5.99 0.02 2.77
CA CYS A 270 7.04 -0.91 3.17
C CYS A 270 6.44 -2.13 3.88
N SER A 271 6.99 -3.32 3.61
CA SER A 271 6.74 -4.51 4.43
C SER A 271 7.69 -4.56 5.63
N ALA A 272 7.44 -5.48 6.57
CA ALA A 272 8.34 -5.76 7.68
C ALA A 272 9.78 -6.10 7.23
N ASN A 273 9.91 -6.67 6.02
CA ASN A 273 11.18 -7.10 5.43
C ASN A 273 11.81 -6.06 4.49
N THR A 274 11.24 -4.86 4.38
CA THR A 274 11.84 -3.80 3.56
C THR A 274 13.16 -3.36 4.19
N LYS A 275 14.23 -3.34 3.39
CA LYS A 275 15.56 -2.93 3.86
C LYS A 275 15.61 -1.41 4.01
N PRO A 276 16.23 -0.87 5.07
CA PRO A 276 16.38 0.58 5.28
C PRO A 276 17.02 1.30 4.07
N LYS A 277 18.02 0.70 3.44
CA LYS A 277 18.65 1.24 2.22
C LYS A 277 17.70 1.33 1.04
N ALA A 278 16.77 0.38 0.90
CA ALA A 278 15.75 0.43 -0.14
C ALA A 278 14.78 1.59 0.09
N LEU A 279 14.32 1.78 1.34
CA LEU A 279 13.49 2.92 1.70
C LEU A 279 14.22 4.24 1.46
N ALA A 280 15.44 4.40 2.00
CA ALA A 280 16.23 5.62 1.85
C ALA A 280 16.50 5.95 0.37
N GLY A 281 16.95 4.98 -0.43
CA GLY A 281 17.20 5.16 -1.86
C GLY A 281 15.95 5.57 -2.63
N VAL A 282 14.80 4.92 -2.36
CA VAL A 282 13.54 5.29 -3.00
C VAL A 282 13.10 6.71 -2.61
N LEU A 283 13.18 7.09 -1.33
CA LEU A 283 12.78 8.42 -0.88
C LEU A 283 13.66 9.52 -1.48
N ARG A 284 14.98 9.29 -1.60
CA ARG A 284 15.91 10.23 -2.24
C ARG A 284 15.61 10.48 -3.72
N THR A 285 14.88 9.59 -4.40
CA THR A 285 14.44 9.84 -5.78
C THR A 285 13.48 11.02 -5.89
N GLY A 286 12.74 11.35 -4.83
CA GLY A 286 11.67 12.34 -4.80
C GLY A 286 10.40 11.93 -5.57
N TYR A 287 10.27 10.66 -6.00
CA TYR A 287 9.04 10.19 -6.63
C TYR A 287 7.97 9.80 -5.60
N VAL A 288 8.36 9.29 -4.43
CA VAL A 288 7.46 8.93 -3.33
C VAL A 288 7.39 10.12 -2.37
N ASN A 289 6.18 10.63 -2.13
CA ASN A 289 5.97 11.78 -1.25
C ASN A 289 5.10 11.47 -0.01
N TYR A 290 4.55 10.26 0.07
CA TYR A 290 3.88 9.70 1.25
C TYR A 290 4.41 8.31 1.54
N VAL A 291 4.56 7.96 2.83
CA VAL A 291 5.12 6.66 3.24
C VAL A 291 4.26 6.01 4.32
N VAL A 292 4.03 4.70 4.19
CA VAL A 292 3.55 3.87 5.30
C VAL A 292 4.57 2.76 5.52
N ALA A 293 5.23 2.80 6.67
CA ALA A 293 6.37 1.91 6.93
C ALA A 293 6.48 1.50 8.41
N PRO A 294 7.05 0.31 8.70
CA PRO A 294 7.36 -0.11 10.05
C PRO A 294 8.42 0.79 10.69
N LYS A 295 8.31 1.04 11.98
CA LYS A 295 9.18 1.92 12.75
C LYS A 295 10.66 1.56 12.68
N ASN A 296 10.99 0.25 12.77
CA ASN A 296 12.37 -0.20 12.66
C ASN A 296 13.00 0.10 11.29
N VAL A 297 12.21 0.02 10.21
CA VAL A 297 12.65 0.36 8.85
C VAL A 297 12.89 1.86 8.73
N VAL A 298 11.96 2.66 9.29
CA VAL A 298 12.01 4.12 9.28
C VAL A 298 13.20 4.64 10.08
N SER A 299 13.37 4.17 11.34
CA SER A 299 14.47 4.63 12.20
C SER A 299 15.84 4.36 11.56
N ALA A 300 16.03 3.13 11.04
CA ALA A 300 17.29 2.78 10.40
C ALA A 300 17.52 3.53 9.08
N ALA A 301 16.47 3.83 8.29
CA ALA A 301 16.61 4.63 7.07
C ALA A 301 16.97 6.09 7.37
N ALA A 302 16.42 6.66 8.44
CA ALA A 302 16.76 8.03 8.88
C ALA A 302 18.21 8.13 9.40
N GLU A 303 18.72 7.07 10.05
CA GLU A 303 20.13 6.99 10.48
C GLU A 303 21.09 7.01 9.30
N LEU A 304 20.81 6.23 8.24
CA LEU A 304 21.61 6.22 7.00
C LEU A 304 21.71 7.60 6.33
N ASN A 305 20.73 8.47 6.52
CA ASN A 305 20.79 9.82 5.95
C ASN A 305 21.77 10.73 6.69
N ASN A 306 21.96 10.52 7.98
CA ASN A 306 22.93 11.29 8.78
C ASN A 306 24.37 10.93 8.39
N GLU A 307 24.65 9.66 8.06
CA GLU A 307 26.00 9.20 7.70
C GLU A 307 26.48 9.74 6.34
N LEU A 308 25.56 10.05 5.42
CA LEU A 308 25.90 10.61 4.10
C LEU A 308 26.17 12.13 4.13
N HIS A 309 25.80 12.81 5.19
CA HIS A 309 25.98 14.26 5.35
C HIS A 309 27.09 14.63 6.34
N MET A 310 27.79 13.63 6.93
CA MET A 310 29.04 13.81 7.68
C MET A 310 30.26 13.56 6.79
#